data_ed3384d233d5a1de3b815458331d3d86
#
_entry.id   ed3384d233d5a1de3b815458331d3d86
#
_cell.length_a   1.000
_cell.length_b   1.000
_cell.length_c   1.000
_cell.angle_alpha   90.00
_cell.angle_beta   90.00
_cell.angle_gamma   90.00
#
_symmetry.space_group_name_H-M   'P 1'
#
loop_
_entity.id
_entity.type
_entity.pdbx_description
1 polymer ?
#
loop_
_entity_poly.entity_id
_entity_poly.type
_entity_poly.pdbx_seq_one_letter_code
_entity_poly.pdbx_strand_id
1 'polypeptide(L)'
;MKIQLKTILCVATVAFAGAGLCFGATSKTDAKTKEAPSATPAPKSSTAPSSLSDKDKAFMKEAAKGGQMEVDMGHMAEKQGKSADVKKIGGRMVADHTKANNELMAIAKKKGVDLSKEKPKMEKMNDADFDKQYINAMVKDHEKDLSEFQAEAKNGSDADVKAFASKTSEVIKKHLALVKAAQAKLK
;
A
#
# COMPACT_ATOMS: atom_id res chain seq x y z
N MET A 1 -21.94 37.27 -16.96
CA MET A 1 -22.46 36.13 -17.75
C MET A 1 -22.63 34.96 -16.77
N LYS A 2 -23.88 34.64 -16.38
CA LYS A 2 -24.18 33.63 -15.35
C LYS A 2 -24.27 32.27 -16.02
N ILE A 3 -23.44 31.32 -15.64
CA ILE A 3 -23.52 29.94 -16.13
C ILE A 3 -24.14 29.07 -15.05
N GLN A 4 -25.31 28.54 -15.40
CA GLN A 4 -26.16 27.68 -14.59
C GLN A 4 -25.54 26.29 -14.37
N LEU A 5 -25.53 25.88 -13.11
CA LEU A 5 -25.16 24.54 -12.65
C LEU A 5 -26.34 23.59 -12.89
N LYS A 6 -26.21 22.59 -13.72
CA LYS A 6 -27.18 21.50 -13.89
C LYS A 6 -26.77 20.27 -13.11
N THR A 7 -27.46 20.07 -12.01
CA THR A 7 -27.42 18.86 -11.20
C THR A 7 -28.17 17.73 -11.94
N ILE A 8 -27.50 16.62 -12.21
CA ILE A 8 -28.15 15.38 -12.68
C ILE A 8 -28.10 14.37 -11.53
N LEU A 9 -29.26 14.14 -10.94
CA LEU A 9 -29.55 13.14 -9.94
C LEU A 9 -30.04 11.88 -10.66
N CYS A 10 -29.26 10.81 -10.70
CA CYS A 10 -29.72 9.48 -11.11
C CYS A 10 -29.89 8.58 -9.89
N VAL A 11 -31.14 8.40 -9.50
CA VAL A 11 -31.58 7.40 -8.53
C VAL A 11 -31.91 6.14 -9.33
N ALA A 12 -31.25 5.03 -9.06
CA ALA A 12 -31.63 3.70 -9.54
C ALA A 12 -31.91 2.79 -8.33
N THR A 13 -33.21 2.66 -8.03
CA THR A 13 -33.76 1.67 -7.11
C THR A 13 -33.94 0.36 -7.86
N VAL A 14 -33.36 -0.73 -7.38
CA VAL A 14 -33.72 -2.10 -7.79
C VAL A 14 -34.21 -2.86 -6.56
N ALA A 15 -35.52 -3.08 -6.53
CA ALA A 15 -36.18 -3.98 -5.60
C ALA A 15 -36.22 -5.38 -6.23
N PHE A 16 -35.80 -6.40 -5.50
CA PHE A 16 -36.07 -7.79 -5.85
C PHE A 16 -36.80 -8.46 -4.67
N ALA A 17 -38.10 -8.68 -4.89
CA ALA A 17 -38.93 -9.54 -4.08
C ALA A 17 -39.07 -10.87 -4.84
N GLY A 18 -38.88 -11.97 -4.15
CA GLY A 18 -39.13 -13.32 -4.67
C GLY A 18 -39.39 -14.30 -3.54
N ALA A 19 -40.66 -14.51 -3.22
CA ALA A 19 -41.15 -15.53 -2.31
C ALA A 19 -41.38 -16.84 -3.09
N GLY A 20 -41.25 -17.99 -2.43
CA GLY A 20 -41.64 -19.31 -2.96
C GLY A 20 -41.23 -20.43 -2.04
N LEU A 21 -42.05 -20.75 -1.21
CA LEU A 21 -42.94 -21.90 -0.85
C LEU A 21 -42.26 -23.25 -0.61
N CYS A 22 -42.65 -23.73 0.61
CA CYS A 22 -42.53 -25.06 1.18
C CYS A 22 -42.93 -26.21 0.28
N PHE A 23 -42.28 -27.37 0.48
CA PHE A 23 -42.97 -28.67 0.49
C PHE A 23 -42.22 -29.65 1.41
N GLY A 24 -42.93 -30.14 2.39
CA GLY A 24 -42.48 -31.19 3.28
C GLY A 24 -42.78 -32.58 2.67
N ALA A 25 -41.98 -33.52 3.02
CA ALA A 25 -42.33 -34.93 3.03
C ALA A 25 -41.54 -35.69 4.06
N THR A 26 -42.26 -36.27 4.98
CA THR A 26 -41.81 -37.23 6.03
C THR A 26 -41.54 -38.60 5.37
N SER A 27 -40.45 -39.26 5.74
CA SER A 27 -40.41 -40.73 5.80
C SER A 27 -39.37 -41.21 6.83
N LYS A 28 -39.83 -42.04 7.75
CA LYS A 28 -39.05 -42.85 8.70
C LYS A 28 -38.37 -43.98 7.93
N THR A 29 -37.17 -44.38 8.31
CA THR A 29 -36.83 -45.70 8.94
C THR A 29 -35.32 -45.94 8.92
N ASP A 30 -34.93 -46.47 10.06
CA ASP A 30 -33.90 -47.46 10.38
C ASP A 30 -32.42 -47.08 10.53
N ALA A 31 -32.05 -47.35 11.77
CA ALA A 31 -30.73 -47.34 12.34
C ALA A 31 -29.76 -48.33 11.66
N LYS A 32 -28.55 -47.83 11.35
CA LYS A 32 -27.35 -48.68 11.41
C LYS A 32 -26.14 -47.85 11.83
N THR A 33 -25.75 -48.03 13.07
CA THR A 33 -24.48 -47.57 13.64
C THR A 33 -23.32 -47.93 12.73
N LYS A 34 -22.62 -46.96 12.24
CA LYS A 34 -21.28 -47.11 11.68
C LYS A 34 -20.40 -45.97 12.17
N GLU A 35 -19.41 -46.39 12.88
CA GLU A 35 -18.33 -45.69 13.53
C GLU A 35 -17.77 -44.57 12.63
N ALA A 36 -17.76 -43.36 13.17
CA ALA A 36 -17.14 -42.19 12.53
C ALA A 36 -15.62 -42.31 12.63
N PRO A 37 -14.87 -42.08 11.56
CA PRO A 37 -13.42 -41.94 11.67
C PRO A 37 -13.08 -40.69 12.47
N SER A 38 -12.27 -40.87 13.50
CA SER A 38 -11.66 -39.84 14.34
C SER A 38 -11.10 -38.72 13.50
N ALA A 39 -11.71 -37.54 13.56
CA ALA A 39 -11.18 -36.34 12.99
C ALA A 39 -9.91 -35.96 13.74
N THR A 40 -8.77 -36.18 13.13
CA THR A 40 -7.49 -35.61 13.57
C THR A 40 -7.66 -34.11 13.70
N PRO A 41 -7.36 -33.49 14.85
CA PRO A 41 -7.42 -32.04 14.97
C PRO A 41 -6.39 -31.42 14.03
N ALA A 42 -6.85 -30.56 13.13
CA ALA A 42 -5.96 -29.73 12.34
C ALA A 42 -5.00 -28.99 13.28
N PRO A 43 -3.71 -28.86 12.94
CA PRO A 43 -2.77 -28.16 13.78
C PRO A 43 -3.27 -26.72 13.95
N LYS A 44 -3.64 -26.37 15.19
CA LYS A 44 -3.87 -24.97 15.57
C LYS A 44 -2.54 -24.26 15.31
N SER A 45 -2.49 -23.48 14.24
CA SER A 45 -1.42 -22.51 14.03
C SER A 45 -1.39 -21.62 15.28
N SER A 46 -0.49 -21.88 16.18
CA SER A 46 -0.22 -21.03 17.32
C SER A 46 0.45 -19.78 16.76
N THR A 47 -0.35 -18.80 16.37
CA THR A 47 0.11 -17.43 16.20
C THR A 47 0.39 -16.85 17.59
N ALA A 48 1.52 -17.25 18.18
CA ALA A 48 2.15 -16.40 19.16
C ALA A 48 2.34 -15.03 18.46
N PRO A 49 2.04 -13.89 19.12
CA PRO A 49 2.30 -12.59 18.52
C PRO A 49 3.79 -12.56 18.17
N SER A 50 4.10 -12.51 16.86
CA SER A 50 5.47 -12.44 16.39
C SER A 50 6.05 -11.16 17.00
N SER A 51 7.10 -11.29 17.78
CA SER A 51 7.75 -10.15 18.41
C SER A 51 8.43 -9.33 17.34
N LEU A 52 8.18 -8.03 17.34
CA LEU A 52 8.83 -7.06 16.46
C LEU A 52 10.37 -7.16 16.63
N SER A 53 11.07 -7.62 15.62
CA SER A 53 12.53 -7.75 15.65
C SER A 53 13.21 -6.39 15.49
N ASP A 54 14.51 -6.33 15.82
CA ASP A 54 15.28 -5.09 15.57
C ASP A 54 15.43 -4.81 14.07
N LYS A 55 15.37 -5.85 13.24
CA LYS A 55 15.30 -5.72 11.78
C LYS A 55 14.01 -5.05 11.32
N ASP A 56 12.86 -5.52 11.81
CA ASP A 56 11.57 -4.90 11.50
C ASP A 56 11.56 -3.42 11.94
N LYS A 57 12.10 -3.11 13.13
CA LYS A 57 12.21 -1.72 13.62
C LYS A 57 13.12 -0.86 12.73
N ALA A 58 14.25 -1.41 12.28
CA ALA A 58 15.17 -0.70 11.39
C ALA A 58 14.49 -0.43 10.03
N PHE A 59 13.82 -1.43 9.46
CA PHE A 59 13.03 -1.27 8.25
C PHE A 59 11.96 -0.17 8.41
N MET A 60 11.17 -0.19 9.49
CA MET A 60 10.14 0.82 9.73
C MET A 60 10.72 2.24 9.78
N LYS A 61 11.90 2.43 10.37
CA LYS A 61 12.58 3.72 10.44
C LYS A 61 13.03 4.20 9.05
N GLU A 62 13.67 3.32 8.28
CA GLU A 62 14.11 3.68 6.93
C GLU A 62 12.91 3.92 6.00
N ALA A 63 11.86 3.10 6.07
CA ALA A 63 10.64 3.31 5.31
C ALA A 63 9.93 4.64 5.65
N ALA A 64 9.94 5.05 6.93
CA ALA A 64 9.38 6.35 7.34
C ALA A 64 10.19 7.54 6.78
N LYS A 65 11.53 7.44 6.79
CA LYS A 65 12.41 8.48 6.19
C LYS A 65 12.23 8.57 4.69
N GLY A 66 12.30 7.42 3.99
CA GLY A 66 12.16 7.34 2.54
C GLY A 66 10.80 7.87 2.09
N GLY A 67 9.72 7.35 2.68
CA GLY A 67 8.38 7.78 2.32
C GLY A 67 8.11 9.26 2.58
N GLN A 68 8.68 9.87 3.64
CA GLN A 68 8.58 11.31 3.85
C GLN A 68 9.41 12.08 2.82
N MET A 69 10.61 11.60 2.47
CA MET A 69 11.44 12.20 1.42
C MET A 69 10.70 12.22 0.07
N GLU A 70 10.03 11.13 -0.29
CA GLU A 70 9.29 11.03 -1.54
C GLU A 70 8.07 11.95 -1.58
N VAL A 71 7.39 12.17 -0.44
CA VAL A 71 6.34 13.19 -0.30
C VAL A 71 6.90 14.59 -0.54
N ASP A 72 8.01 14.94 0.12
CA ASP A 72 8.62 16.27 0.02
C ASP A 72 9.15 16.51 -1.41
N MET A 73 9.81 15.54 -2.02
CA MET A 73 10.27 15.59 -3.41
C MET A 73 9.10 15.65 -4.40
N GLY A 74 8.01 14.96 -4.09
CA GLY A 74 6.77 15.03 -4.88
C GLY A 74 6.19 16.45 -4.90
N HIS A 75 6.12 17.12 -3.76
CA HIS A 75 5.71 18.51 -3.67
C HIS A 75 6.66 19.45 -4.41
N MET A 76 7.97 19.18 -4.37
CA MET A 76 8.93 19.93 -5.19
C MET A 76 8.65 19.75 -6.69
N ALA A 77 8.34 18.52 -7.12
CA ALA A 77 8.01 18.23 -8.51
C ALA A 77 6.72 18.91 -8.98
N GLU A 78 5.70 18.96 -8.14
CA GLU A 78 4.47 19.71 -8.43
C GLU A 78 4.74 21.21 -8.63
N LYS A 79 5.64 21.77 -7.81
CA LYS A 79 5.95 23.21 -7.79
C LYS A 79 6.98 23.63 -8.85
N GLN A 80 8.07 22.87 -9.00
CA GLN A 80 9.25 23.24 -9.79
C GLN A 80 9.34 22.49 -11.13
N GLY A 81 8.63 21.35 -11.27
CA GLY A 81 8.62 20.56 -12.49
C GLY A 81 8.24 21.42 -13.72
N LYS A 82 8.96 21.27 -14.80
CA LYS A 82 8.73 21.98 -16.06
C LYS A 82 7.73 21.24 -16.93
N SER A 83 7.82 19.91 -16.99
CA SER A 83 6.89 19.09 -17.76
C SER A 83 5.62 18.74 -16.95
N ALA A 84 4.50 18.65 -17.66
CA ALA A 84 3.24 18.19 -17.07
C ALA A 84 3.35 16.75 -16.53
N ASP A 85 4.14 15.90 -17.19
CA ASP A 85 4.38 14.53 -16.75
C ASP A 85 5.07 14.51 -15.38
N VAL A 86 6.13 15.32 -15.18
CA VAL A 86 6.84 15.39 -13.89
C VAL A 86 5.94 15.91 -12.77
N LYS A 87 5.16 16.95 -13.01
CA LYS A 87 4.17 17.45 -12.03
C LYS A 87 3.15 16.38 -11.65
N LYS A 88 2.63 15.65 -12.64
CA LYS A 88 1.67 14.56 -12.41
C LYS A 88 2.29 13.40 -11.62
N ILE A 89 3.54 13.05 -11.92
CA ILE A 89 4.30 12.04 -11.16
C ILE A 89 4.48 12.51 -9.71
N GLY A 90 4.87 13.78 -9.51
CA GLY A 90 5.00 14.39 -8.18
C GLY A 90 3.73 14.25 -7.35
N GLY A 91 2.59 14.67 -7.88
CA GLY A 91 1.30 14.54 -7.20
C GLY A 91 0.92 13.08 -6.88
N ARG A 92 1.32 12.14 -7.75
CA ARG A 92 1.13 10.72 -7.49
C ARG A 92 1.99 10.22 -6.34
N MET A 93 3.27 10.63 -6.29
CA MET A 93 4.17 10.28 -5.17
C MET A 93 3.62 10.84 -3.86
N VAL A 94 3.21 12.10 -3.82
CA VAL A 94 2.58 12.72 -2.64
C VAL A 94 1.39 11.90 -2.14
N ALA A 95 0.45 11.58 -3.02
CA ALA A 95 -0.77 10.88 -2.63
C ALA A 95 -0.51 9.47 -2.08
N ASP A 96 0.28 8.68 -2.80
CA ASP A 96 0.48 7.27 -2.48
C ASP A 96 1.43 7.10 -1.27
N HIS A 97 2.52 7.90 -1.18
CA HIS A 97 3.45 7.83 -0.05
C HIS A 97 2.89 8.44 1.23
N THR A 98 2.08 9.50 1.15
CA THR A 98 1.34 9.99 2.33
C THR A 98 0.43 8.91 2.91
N LYS A 99 -0.27 8.18 2.06
CA LYS A 99 -1.13 7.07 2.49
C LYS A 99 -0.32 5.95 3.14
N ALA A 100 0.80 5.55 2.54
CA ALA A 100 1.69 4.52 3.08
C ALA A 100 2.31 4.96 4.41
N ASN A 101 2.76 6.21 4.53
CA ASN A 101 3.32 6.75 5.75
C ASN A 101 2.30 6.74 6.91
N ASN A 102 1.05 7.13 6.65
CA ASN A 102 -0.01 7.09 7.66
C ASN A 102 -0.27 5.65 8.14
N GLU A 103 -0.26 4.67 7.24
CA GLU A 103 -0.40 3.26 7.59
C GLU A 103 0.79 2.77 8.44
N LEU A 104 2.01 3.11 8.05
CA LEU A 104 3.23 2.77 8.80
C LEU A 104 3.22 3.39 10.20
N MET A 105 2.82 4.65 10.32
CA MET A 105 2.71 5.34 11.62
C MET A 105 1.67 4.68 12.52
N ALA A 106 0.55 4.19 11.98
CA ALA A 106 -0.44 3.45 12.75
C ALA A 106 0.11 2.10 13.25
N ILE A 107 0.86 1.37 12.42
CA ILE A 107 1.55 0.15 12.81
C ILE A 107 2.58 0.44 13.89
N ALA A 108 3.41 1.47 13.71
CA ALA A 108 4.44 1.88 14.66
C ALA A 108 3.84 2.19 16.04
N LYS A 109 2.76 2.97 16.06
CA LYS A 109 2.03 3.28 17.29
C LYS A 109 1.52 2.02 18.00
N LYS A 110 0.93 1.10 17.25
CA LYS A 110 0.44 -0.20 17.78
C LYS A 110 1.58 -1.02 18.38
N LYS A 111 2.78 -0.94 17.79
CA LYS A 111 3.96 -1.71 18.20
C LYS A 111 4.86 -0.98 19.21
N GLY A 112 4.53 0.23 19.60
CA GLY A 112 5.33 1.03 20.55
C GLY A 112 6.64 1.56 19.94
N VAL A 113 6.72 1.72 18.61
CA VAL A 113 7.88 2.28 17.90
C VAL A 113 7.64 3.76 17.65
N ASP A 114 8.55 4.60 18.11
CA ASP A 114 8.54 6.05 17.84
C ASP A 114 9.27 6.34 16.52
N LEU A 115 8.52 6.74 15.50
CA LEU A 115 9.02 7.18 14.20
C LEU A 115 9.01 8.70 14.02
N SER A 116 8.57 9.48 15.02
CA SER A 116 8.41 10.93 14.90
C SER A 116 9.73 11.69 14.72
N LYS A 117 10.84 11.07 15.09
CA LYS A 117 12.19 11.63 14.97
C LYS A 117 12.88 11.30 13.66
N GLU A 118 12.28 10.43 12.87
CA GLU A 118 12.85 10.01 11.59
C GLU A 118 12.61 11.09 10.53
N LYS A 119 13.68 11.83 10.22
CA LYS A 119 13.61 12.94 9.25
C LYS A 119 14.34 12.57 7.96
N PRO A 120 13.77 12.90 6.80
CA PRO A 120 14.44 12.67 5.53
C PRO A 120 15.66 13.58 5.38
N LYS A 121 16.63 13.10 4.62
CA LYS A 121 17.73 13.91 4.13
C LYS A 121 17.44 14.30 2.69
N MET A 122 17.06 15.56 2.48
CA MET A 122 16.76 16.08 1.15
C MET A 122 18.03 16.40 0.38
N GLU A 123 18.10 15.96 -0.87
CA GLU A 123 19.13 16.40 -1.81
C GLU A 123 18.66 17.69 -2.52
N LYS A 124 19.59 18.64 -2.69
CA LYS A 124 19.29 19.86 -3.45
C LYS A 124 19.29 19.52 -4.94
N MET A 125 18.26 19.93 -5.64
CA MET A 125 18.16 19.83 -7.09
C MET A 125 18.37 21.18 -7.74
N ASN A 126 19.03 21.17 -8.92
CA ASN A 126 19.26 22.37 -9.71
C ASN A 126 18.01 22.70 -10.52
N ASP A 127 17.53 23.92 -10.47
CA ASP A 127 16.33 24.38 -11.19
C ASP A 127 16.44 24.22 -12.72
N ALA A 128 17.65 24.34 -13.28
CA ALA A 128 17.86 24.22 -14.73
C ALA A 128 17.48 22.82 -15.25
N ASP A 129 17.89 21.77 -14.51
CA ASP A 129 17.74 20.36 -14.89
C ASP A 129 16.83 19.60 -13.93
N PHE A 130 15.91 20.30 -13.26
CA PHE A 130 15.07 19.73 -12.20
C PHE A 130 14.37 18.45 -12.62
N ASP A 131 13.67 18.44 -13.75
CA ASP A 131 12.90 17.28 -14.21
C ASP A 131 13.78 16.03 -14.36
N LYS A 132 14.96 16.20 -14.95
CA LYS A 132 15.92 15.10 -15.16
C LYS A 132 16.48 14.59 -13.85
N GLN A 133 16.86 15.48 -12.94
CA GLN A 133 17.40 15.14 -11.63
C GLN A 133 16.32 14.43 -10.78
N TYR A 134 15.10 14.97 -10.75
CA TYR A 134 13.98 14.40 -10.04
C TYR A 134 13.67 12.98 -10.53
N ILE A 135 13.49 12.78 -11.83
CA ILE A 135 13.17 11.47 -12.39
C ILE A 135 14.31 10.46 -12.13
N ASN A 136 15.57 10.87 -12.29
CA ASN A 136 16.71 9.99 -12.01
C ASN A 136 16.80 9.60 -10.52
N ALA A 137 16.53 10.53 -9.62
CA ALA A 137 16.47 10.26 -8.18
C ALA A 137 15.34 9.29 -7.87
N MET A 138 14.14 9.50 -8.42
CA MET A 138 13.01 8.59 -8.22
C MET A 138 13.27 7.19 -8.75
N VAL A 139 13.94 7.04 -9.90
CA VAL A 139 14.30 5.71 -10.41
C VAL A 139 15.22 4.99 -9.44
N LYS A 140 16.30 5.65 -8.99
CA LYS A 140 17.28 5.09 -8.07
C LYS A 140 16.66 4.69 -6.73
N ASP A 141 15.82 5.57 -6.20
CA ASP A 141 15.18 5.39 -4.90
C ASP A 141 14.18 4.23 -4.94
N HIS A 142 13.31 4.22 -5.93
CA HIS A 142 12.33 3.15 -6.08
C HIS A 142 12.95 1.78 -6.41
N GLU A 143 14.12 1.71 -7.08
CA GLU A 143 14.85 0.45 -7.26
C GLU A 143 15.35 -0.10 -5.93
N LYS A 144 15.91 0.76 -5.08
CA LYS A 144 16.38 0.41 -3.74
C LYS A 144 15.19 -0.02 -2.87
N ASP A 145 14.17 0.80 -2.80
CA ASP A 145 13.02 0.56 -1.95
C ASP A 145 12.25 -0.69 -2.34
N LEU A 146 12.10 -0.96 -3.63
CA LEU A 146 11.47 -2.21 -4.09
C LEU A 146 12.21 -3.44 -3.55
N SER A 147 13.53 -3.42 -3.57
CA SER A 147 14.36 -4.50 -3.02
C SER A 147 14.18 -4.64 -1.51
N GLU A 148 14.22 -3.53 -0.77
CA GLU A 148 14.11 -3.52 0.69
C GLU A 148 12.72 -3.96 1.16
N PHE A 149 11.65 -3.44 0.53
CA PHE A 149 10.27 -3.81 0.86
C PHE A 149 9.97 -5.28 0.52
N GLN A 150 10.47 -5.79 -0.59
CA GLN A 150 10.33 -7.21 -0.94
C GLN A 150 11.10 -8.11 0.04
N ALA A 151 12.29 -7.70 0.47
CA ALA A 151 13.07 -8.41 1.46
C ALA A 151 12.36 -8.48 2.80
N GLU A 152 11.76 -7.36 3.25
CA GLU A 152 10.98 -7.31 4.49
C GLU A 152 9.69 -8.13 4.40
N ALA A 153 8.97 -8.04 3.29
CA ALA A 153 7.77 -8.84 3.05
C ALA A 153 8.05 -10.35 3.14
N LYS A 154 9.23 -10.78 2.67
CA LYS A 154 9.65 -12.18 2.70
C LYS A 154 10.19 -12.59 4.08
N ASN A 155 11.08 -11.80 4.65
CA ASN A 155 11.96 -12.21 5.74
C ASN A 155 11.66 -11.51 7.07
N GLY A 156 10.77 -10.52 7.12
CA GLY A 156 10.36 -9.84 8.33
C GLY A 156 9.77 -10.81 9.37
N SER A 157 9.82 -10.44 10.63
CA SER A 157 9.32 -11.27 11.74
C SER A 157 7.89 -10.91 12.12
N ASP A 158 7.54 -9.61 12.09
CA ASP A 158 6.21 -9.13 12.49
C ASP A 158 5.22 -9.20 11.32
N ALA A 159 4.05 -9.78 11.57
CA ALA A 159 3.05 -10.01 10.53
C ALA A 159 2.45 -8.71 9.95
N ASP A 160 2.27 -7.67 10.79
CA ASP A 160 1.72 -6.38 10.33
C ASP A 160 2.76 -5.65 9.46
N VAL A 161 4.05 -5.68 9.84
CA VAL A 161 5.15 -5.07 9.09
C VAL A 161 5.36 -5.79 7.76
N LYS A 162 5.33 -7.12 7.74
CA LYS A 162 5.39 -7.90 6.49
C LYS A 162 4.24 -7.58 5.55
N ALA A 163 3.02 -7.51 6.08
CA ALA A 163 1.83 -7.19 5.26
C ALA A 163 1.93 -5.78 4.66
N PHE A 164 2.37 -4.80 5.45
CA PHE A 164 2.65 -3.44 5.00
C PHE A 164 3.71 -3.43 3.89
N ALA A 165 4.84 -4.09 4.10
CA ALA A 165 5.93 -4.16 3.14
C ALA A 165 5.48 -4.82 1.82
N SER A 166 4.75 -5.92 1.89
CA SER A 166 4.21 -6.60 0.71
C SER A 166 3.26 -5.70 -0.09
N LYS A 167 2.30 -5.07 0.56
CA LYS A 167 1.34 -4.17 -0.08
C LYS A 167 2.02 -2.95 -0.70
N THR A 168 2.96 -2.34 0.02
CA THR A 168 3.66 -1.13 -0.43
C THR A 168 4.62 -1.45 -1.57
N SER A 169 5.28 -2.62 -1.58
CA SER A 169 6.15 -3.04 -2.69
C SER A 169 5.42 -3.09 -4.04
N GLU A 170 4.14 -3.43 -4.07
CA GLU A 170 3.34 -3.40 -5.31
C GLU A 170 3.04 -1.97 -5.79
N VAL A 171 2.94 -1.01 -4.88
CA VAL A 171 2.81 0.42 -5.23
C VAL A 171 4.14 0.93 -5.78
N ILE A 172 5.25 0.68 -5.09
CA ILE A 172 6.61 1.04 -5.49
C ILE A 172 6.94 0.48 -6.89
N LYS A 173 6.58 -0.76 -7.16
CA LYS A 173 6.77 -1.38 -8.48
C LYS A 173 6.04 -0.63 -9.60
N LYS A 174 4.83 -0.15 -9.35
CA LYS A 174 4.06 0.67 -10.31
C LYS A 174 4.71 2.04 -10.49
N HIS A 175 5.18 2.65 -9.42
CA HIS A 175 5.91 3.92 -9.47
C HIS A 175 7.21 3.77 -10.26
N LEU A 176 7.98 2.71 -10.02
CA LEU A 176 9.22 2.44 -10.75
C LEU A 176 8.97 2.33 -12.26
N ALA A 177 7.92 1.63 -12.67
CA ALA A 177 7.54 1.55 -14.08
C ALA A 177 7.19 2.93 -14.65
N LEU A 178 6.47 3.75 -13.89
CA LEU A 178 6.07 5.11 -14.28
C LEU A 178 7.27 6.04 -14.44
N VAL A 179 8.20 6.04 -13.46
CA VAL A 179 9.37 6.93 -13.51
C VAL A 179 10.38 6.48 -14.57
N LYS A 180 10.54 5.17 -14.82
CA LYS A 180 11.35 4.65 -15.94
C LYS A 180 10.79 5.05 -17.31
N ALA A 181 9.46 5.01 -17.46
CA ALA A 181 8.82 5.49 -18.69
C ALA A 181 9.02 7.00 -18.90
N ALA A 182 8.99 7.80 -17.83
CA ALA A 182 9.30 9.23 -17.89
C ALA A 182 10.78 9.47 -18.20
N GLN A 183 11.69 8.71 -17.58
CA GLN A 183 13.15 8.81 -17.84
C GLN A 183 13.50 8.58 -19.31
N ALA A 184 12.84 7.63 -19.96
CA ALA A 184 13.07 7.35 -21.37
C ALA A 184 12.71 8.53 -22.30
N LYS A 185 11.80 9.41 -21.86
CA LYS A 185 11.40 10.62 -22.61
C LYS A 185 12.32 11.82 -22.38
N LEU A 186 13.15 11.79 -21.34
CA LEU A 186 14.05 12.91 -20.95
C LEU A 186 15.48 12.74 -21.49
N LYS A 187 15.68 11.83 -22.43
CA LYS A 187 16.97 11.57 -23.09
C LYS A 187 17.25 12.61 -24.19
#